data_d7cafc7a1f712bee94cff82bec0818fe
#
_entry.id   d7cafc7a1f712bee94cff82bec0818fe
#
_cell.length_a   1.000
_cell.length_b   1.000
_cell.length_c   1.000
_cell.angle_alpha   90.00
_cell.angle_beta   90.00
_cell.angle_gamma   90.00
#
_symmetry.space_group_name_H-M   'P 1'
#
loop_
_entity.id
_entity.type
_entity.pdbx_description
1 polymer ?
#
loop_
_entity_poly.entity_id
_entity_poly.type
_entity_poly.pdbx_seq_one_letter_code
_entity_poly.pdbx_strand_id
1 'polypeptide(L)'
;ILKKLLKLRNKLAKKLGYENYVAYVVEDELAEKHENVRKFLTGTIKGLLPRAKKDFQTLSKFAEENLSDKKLTYYSSGYIANKLEQKLFGFDQNKIKEYFELSGVMSEMFSLFGKLFNVKFQENRILPKWHKDVMIFDLVERGNVVGHVFFDMYPRKDKFSHMACWGLMKGQTKTFRSAEYLAPVSIIVGNFPKGNKKSPSLLSIDEVETLFHEF
;
A
#
# COMPACT_ATOMS: atom_id res chain seq x y z
N ILE A 1 5.42 -19.59 17.34
CA ILE A 1 6.06 -19.42 16.02
C ILE A 1 7.18 -18.38 16.11
N LEU A 2 6.92 -17.11 16.52
CA LEU A 2 7.90 -16.02 16.54
C LEU A 2 9.17 -16.35 17.34
N LYS A 3 9.04 -16.86 18.57
CA LYS A 3 10.23 -17.24 19.39
C LYS A 3 11.11 -18.29 18.70
N LYS A 4 10.50 -19.27 17.99
CA LYS A 4 11.26 -20.28 17.24
C LYS A 4 11.98 -19.66 16.05
N LEU A 5 11.30 -18.76 15.31
CA LEU A 5 11.90 -18.05 14.20
C LEU A 5 13.11 -17.21 14.63
N LEU A 6 12.97 -16.42 15.69
CA LEU A 6 14.07 -15.60 16.22
C LEU A 6 15.29 -16.46 16.64
N LYS A 7 15.04 -17.59 17.30
CA LYS A 7 16.13 -18.54 17.67
C LYS A 7 16.83 -19.11 16.44
N LEU A 8 16.08 -19.50 15.39
CA LEU A 8 16.65 -20.04 14.16
C LEU A 8 17.45 -18.99 13.40
N ARG A 9 16.95 -17.79 13.29
CA ARG A 9 17.65 -16.64 12.67
C ARG A 9 18.97 -16.35 13.40
N ASN A 10 18.96 -16.30 14.73
CA ASN A 10 20.18 -16.09 15.49
C ASN A 10 21.17 -17.25 15.35
N LYS A 11 20.69 -18.51 15.30
CA LYS A 11 21.55 -19.68 15.03
C LYS A 11 22.18 -19.62 13.64
N LEU A 12 21.43 -19.18 12.64
CA LEU A 12 21.94 -18.96 11.29
C LEU A 12 23.07 -17.93 11.29
N ALA A 13 22.83 -16.74 11.84
CA ALA A 13 23.82 -15.68 11.93
C ALA A 13 25.12 -16.14 12.62
N LYS A 14 25.00 -16.85 13.76
CA LYS A 14 26.16 -17.43 14.44
C LYS A 14 26.95 -18.43 13.59
N LYS A 15 26.28 -19.25 12.78
CA LYS A 15 26.94 -20.18 11.86
C LYS A 15 27.69 -19.47 10.73
N LEU A 16 27.19 -18.27 10.33
CA LEU A 16 27.83 -17.43 9.32
C LEU A 16 28.92 -16.51 9.89
N GLY A 17 29.22 -16.60 11.20
CA GLY A 17 30.28 -15.81 11.87
C GLY A 17 29.81 -14.45 12.43
N TYR A 18 28.52 -14.15 12.36
CA TYR A 18 27.99 -12.88 12.86
C TYR A 18 27.59 -12.96 14.33
N GLU A 19 27.71 -11.82 15.03
CA GLU A 19 27.34 -11.71 16.43
C GLU A 19 25.84 -12.01 16.66
N ASN A 20 24.98 -11.54 15.79
CA ASN A 20 23.53 -11.74 15.85
C ASN A 20 22.91 -11.57 14.47
N TYR A 21 21.61 -11.88 14.34
CA TYR A 21 20.91 -11.83 13.06
C TYR A 21 20.79 -10.42 12.50
N VAL A 22 20.71 -9.38 13.35
CA VAL A 22 20.64 -7.98 12.89
C VAL A 22 22.00 -7.58 12.26
N ALA A 23 23.11 -7.94 12.89
CA ALA A 23 24.45 -7.71 12.32
C ALA A 23 24.59 -8.34 10.93
N TYR A 24 24.09 -9.57 10.76
CA TYR A 24 24.10 -10.25 9.45
C TYR A 24 23.27 -9.51 8.40
N VAL A 25 22.04 -9.09 8.74
CA VAL A 25 21.12 -8.49 7.76
C VAL A 25 21.52 -7.07 7.36
N VAL A 26 22.08 -6.28 8.29
CA VAL A 26 22.37 -4.86 8.02
C VAL A 26 23.73 -4.61 7.38
N GLU A 27 24.56 -5.64 7.21
CA GLU A 27 25.92 -5.48 6.66
C GLU A 27 25.91 -4.89 5.26
N ASP A 28 24.98 -5.37 4.40
CA ASP A 28 24.82 -4.92 3.02
C ASP A 28 23.81 -3.78 2.87
N GLU A 29 23.24 -3.29 4.00
CA GLU A 29 22.25 -2.24 4.00
C GLU A 29 22.88 -0.86 4.30
N LEU A 30 22.18 0.23 4.02
CA LEU A 30 22.65 1.61 4.23
C LEU A 30 23.15 1.87 5.66
N ALA A 31 22.63 1.15 6.64
CA ALA A 31 23.03 1.30 8.04
C ALA A 31 24.38 0.63 8.38
N GLU A 32 24.84 -0.36 7.60
CA GLU A 32 26.07 -1.13 7.71
C GLU A 32 26.26 -1.88 9.06
N LYS A 33 25.87 -1.25 10.18
CA LYS A 33 26.06 -1.78 11.54
C LYS A 33 24.80 -1.61 12.38
N HIS A 34 24.51 -2.59 13.22
CA HIS A 34 23.33 -2.56 14.07
C HIS A 34 23.37 -1.43 15.13
N GLU A 35 24.57 -0.96 15.52
CA GLU A 35 24.71 0.22 16.37
C GLU A 35 24.18 1.49 15.70
N ASN A 36 24.40 1.64 14.40
CA ASN A 36 23.89 2.77 13.63
C ASN A 36 22.36 2.76 13.59
N VAL A 37 21.74 1.59 13.37
CA VAL A 37 20.28 1.42 13.48
C VAL A 37 19.78 1.83 14.87
N ARG A 38 20.42 1.33 15.93
CA ARG A 38 20.05 1.65 17.33
C ARG A 38 20.18 3.15 17.60
N LYS A 39 21.30 3.75 17.21
CA LYS A 39 21.54 5.19 17.39
C LYS A 39 20.47 6.02 16.66
N PHE A 40 20.17 5.67 15.41
CA PHE A 40 19.13 6.33 14.63
C PHE A 40 17.76 6.23 15.30
N LEU A 41 17.30 5.02 15.64
CA LEU A 41 16.00 4.79 16.29
C LEU A 41 15.90 5.50 17.64
N THR A 42 16.95 5.40 18.48
CA THR A 42 16.96 6.05 19.80
C THR A 42 16.92 7.57 19.67
N GLY A 43 17.69 8.13 18.73
CA GLY A 43 17.69 9.57 18.45
C GLY A 43 16.33 10.05 17.96
N THR A 44 15.73 9.33 17.02
CA THR A 44 14.41 9.62 16.47
C THR A 44 13.33 9.57 17.57
N ILE A 45 13.30 8.52 18.36
CA ILE A 45 12.36 8.40 19.50
C ILE A 45 12.52 9.57 20.46
N LYS A 46 13.75 9.90 20.86
CA LYS A 46 14.02 11.02 21.76
C LYS A 46 13.53 12.35 21.19
N GLY A 47 13.71 12.57 19.88
CA GLY A 47 13.24 13.77 19.19
C GLY A 47 11.72 13.87 19.07
N LEU A 48 11.05 12.74 18.76
CA LEU A 48 9.60 12.71 18.54
C LEU A 48 8.76 12.61 19.81
N LEU A 49 9.30 12.03 20.88
CA LEU A 49 8.55 11.76 22.13
C LEU A 49 7.86 13.00 22.73
N PRO A 50 8.47 14.20 22.79
CA PRO A 50 7.80 15.39 23.29
C PRO A 50 6.55 15.75 22.46
N ARG A 51 6.65 15.64 21.14
CA ARG A 51 5.52 15.92 20.24
C ARG A 51 4.42 14.87 20.41
N ALA A 52 4.76 13.59 20.41
CA ALA A 52 3.80 12.52 20.61
C ALA A 52 3.04 12.64 21.94
N LYS A 53 3.72 13.06 23.02
CA LYS A 53 3.06 13.35 24.30
C LYS A 53 2.06 14.50 24.20
N LYS A 54 2.40 15.57 23.48
CA LYS A 54 1.51 16.71 23.27
C LYS A 54 0.28 16.31 22.45
N ASP A 55 0.49 15.54 21.37
CA ASP A 55 -0.61 15.06 20.54
C ASP A 55 -1.53 14.10 21.32
N PHE A 56 -0.96 13.20 22.14
CA PHE A 56 -1.73 12.35 23.04
C PHE A 56 -2.57 13.17 24.04
N GLN A 57 -2.00 14.20 24.66
CA GLN A 57 -2.73 15.08 25.58
C GLN A 57 -3.88 15.81 24.87
N THR A 58 -3.66 16.28 23.66
CA THR A 58 -4.69 16.96 22.84
C THR A 58 -5.86 16.03 22.55
N LEU A 59 -5.57 14.79 22.12
CA LEU A 59 -6.61 13.79 21.84
C LEU A 59 -7.34 13.35 23.12
N SER A 60 -6.62 13.15 24.23
CA SER A 60 -7.22 12.77 25.51
C SER A 60 -8.18 13.83 26.01
N LYS A 61 -7.74 15.09 26.01
CA LYS A 61 -8.57 16.23 26.44
C LYS A 61 -9.82 16.37 25.55
N PHE A 62 -9.66 16.24 24.22
CA PHE A 62 -10.78 16.28 23.31
C PHE A 62 -11.80 15.17 23.60
N ALA A 63 -11.34 13.93 23.84
CA ALA A 63 -12.21 12.81 24.17
C ALA A 63 -12.98 13.04 25.48
N GLU A 64 -12.29 13.51 26.53
CA GLU A 64 -12.90 13.82 27.83
C GLU A 64 -14.01 14.88 27.76
N GLU A 65 -13.81 15.90 26.91
CA GLU A 65 -14.72 17.02 26.79
C GLU A 65 -15.87 16.79 25.82
N ASN A 66 -15.72 15.93 24.80
CA ASN A 66 -16.63 15.89 23.66
C ASN A 66 -17.23 14.50 23.38
N LEU A 67 -16.73 13.42 24.01
CA LEU A 67 -17.18 12.06 23.69
C LEU A 67 -17.74 11.35 24.92
N SER A 68 -18.65 10.41 24.69
CA SER A 68 -19.21 9.55 25.75
C SER A 68 -18.16 8.54 26.27
N ASP A 69 -17.38 7.96 25.37
CA ASP A 69 -16.20 7.15 25.72
C ASP A 69 -14.98 8.05 25.83
N LYS A 70 -14.71 8.45 27.08
CA LYS A 70 -13.67 9.45 27.41
C LYS A 70 -12.25 8.91 27.39
N LYS A 71 -12.07 7.60 27.18
CA LYS A 71 -10.75 6.97 27.28
C LYS A 71 -10.05 6.87 25.93
N LEU A 72 -8.94 7.58 25.78
CA LEU A 72 -8.04 7.38 24.64
C LEU A 72 -7.27 6.07 24.81
N THR A 73 -7.48 5.15 23.87
CA THR A 73 -6.79 3.87 23.77
C THR A 73 -6.22 3.71 22.37
N TYR A 74 -5.36 2.71 22.18
CA TYR A 74 -4.87 2.36 20.83
C TYR A 74 -6.00 2.13 19.83
N TYR A 75 -7.07 1.47 20.27
CA TYR A 75 -8.22 1.16 19.40
C TYR A 75 -9.12 2.36 19.08
N SER A 76 -9.22 3.31 20.01
CA SER A 76 -10.09 4.49 19.87
C SER A 76 -9.36 5.70 19.27
N SER A 77 -8.03 5.68 19.15
CA SER A 77 -7.22 6.83 18.74
C SER A 77 -7.59 7.38 17.37
N GLY A 78 -7.78 6.51 16.38
CA GLY A 78 -8.16 6.92 15.03
C GLY A 78 -9.56 7.55 14.98
N TYR A 79 -10.53 6.97 15.72
CA TYR A 79 -11.87 7.55 15.83
C TYR A 79 -11.85 8.93 16.48
N ILE A 80 -11.10 9.07 17.58
CA ILE A 80 -10.98 10.34 18.33
C ILE A 80 -10.28 11.40 17.46
N ALA A 81 -9.22 11.03 16.74
CA ALA A 81 -8.52 11.93 15.83
C ALA A 81 -9.46 12.43 14.71
N ASN A 82 -10.21 11.53 14.08
CA ASN A 82 -11.20 11.90 13.06
C ASN A 82 -12.27 12.86 13.59
N LYS A 83 -12.76 12.62 14.81
CA LYS A 83 -13.74 13.53 15.45
C LYS A 83 -13.14 14.89 15.78
N LEU A 84 -11.88 14.95 16.19
CA LEU A 84 -11.16 16.20 16.40
C LEU A 84 -10.97 16.97 15.09
N GLU A 85 -10.59 16.30 14.01
CA GLU A 85 -10.47 16.89 12.67
C GLU A 85 -11.81 17.46 12.18
N GLN A 86 -12.88 16.71 12.34
CA GLN A 86 -14.23 17.19 12.01
C GLN A 86 -14.58 18.48 12.77
N LYS A 87 -14.23 18.55 14.06
CA LYS A 87 -14.49 19.74 14.89
C LYS A 87 -13.62 20.93 14.48
N LEU A 88 -12.35 20.72 14.19
CA LEU A 88 -11.40 21.79 13.90
C LEU A 88 -11.52 22.34 12.48
N PHE A 89 -11.78 21.46 11.51
CA PHE A 89 -11.68 21.80 10.09
C PHE A 89 -12.99 21.63 9.33
N GLY A 90 -14.05 21.13 9.97
CA GLY A 90 -15.30 20.79 9.28
C GLY A 90 -15.13 19.65 8.26
N PHE A 91 -14.02 18.93 8.33
CA PHE A 91 -13.63 17.90 7.38
C PHE A 91 -14.32 16.58 7.70
N ASP A 92 -15.25 16.15 6.82
CA ASP A 92 -15.91 14.86 6.93
C ASP A 92 -15.43 13.90 5.84
N GLN A 93 -14.59 12.95 6.23
CA GLN A 93 -14.04 11.94 5.31
C GLN A 93 -15.12 11.15 4.57
N ASN A 94 -16.29 10.95 5.17
CA ASN A 94 -17.39 10.22 4.51
C ASN A 94 -17.99 11.02 3.35
N LYS A 95 -18.10 12.34 3.50
CA LYS A 95 -18.57 13.22 2.41
C LYS A 95 -17.54 13.29 1.28
N ILE A 96 -16.27 13.29 1.63
CA ILE A 96 -15.19 13.37 0.64
C ILE A 96 -15.11 12.11 -0.21
N LYS A 97 -15.39 10.93 0.36
CA LYS A 97 -15.45 9.66 -0.42
C LYS A 97 -16.43 9.73 -1.60
N GLU A 98 -17.46 10.53 -1.54
CA GLU A 98 -18.45 10.69 -2.62
C GLU A 98 -17.83 11.22 -3.92
N TYR A 99 -16.67 11.89 -3.85
CA TYR A 99 -15.93 12.39 -5.01
C TYR A 99 -14.98 11.36 -5.61
N PHE A 100 -14.72 10.24 -4.93
CA PHE A 100 -13.72 9.26 -5.31
C PHE A 100 -14.32 7.88 -5.57
N GLU A 101 -15.13 7.79 -6.62
CA GLU A 101 -15.56 6.49 -7.13
C GLU A 101 -14.38 5.78 -7.80
N LEU A 102 -14.16 4.49 -7.50
CA LEU A 102 -13.02 3.70 -7.98
C LEU A 102 -12.87 3.75 -9.51
N SER A 103 -13.97 3.64 -10.25
CA SER A 103 -13.93 3.69 -11.72
C SER A 103 -13.46 5.05 -12.24
N GLY A 104 -13.93 6.14 -11.64
CA GLY A 104 -13.49 7.50 -11.96
C GLY A 104 -12.02 7.73 -11.61
N VAL A 105 -11.62 7.32 -10.39
CA VAL A 105 -10.22 7.43 -9.95
C VAL A 105 -9.28 6.67 -10.86
N MET A 106 -9.63 5.44 -11.27
CA MET A 106 -8.81 4.65 -12.22
C MET A 106 -8.74 5.32 -13.59
N SER A 107 -9.85 5.86 -14.08
CA SER A 107 -9.88 6.57 -15.36
C SER A 107 -8.95 7.78 -15.39
N GLU A 108 -9.00 8.61 -14.35
CA GLU A 108 -8.11 9.77 -14.21
C GLU A 108 -6.66 9.36 -14.01
N MET A 109 -6.39 8.31 -13.25
CA MET A 109 -5.06 7.73 -13.09
C MET A 109 -4.50 7.29 -14.45
N PHE A 110 -5.26 6.57 -15.26
CA PHE A 110 -4.84 6.16 -16.60
C PHE A 110 -4.64 7.35 -17.54
N SER A 111 -5.48 8.39 -17.43
CA SER A 111 -5.30 9.63 -18.18
C SER A 111 -3.99 10.33 -17.82
N LEU A 112 -3.70 10.45 -16.52
CA LEU A 112 -2.48 11.09 -16.03
C LEU A 112 -1.22 10.33 -16.48
N PHE A 113 -1.15 9.04 -16.16
CA PHE A 113 0.02 8.23 -16.50
C PHE A 113 0.14 7.96 -18.01
N GLY A 114 -1.00 7.90 -18.70
CA GLY A 114 -1.01 7.82 -20.16
C GLY A 114 -0.34 9.03 -20.82
N LYS A 115 -0.59 10.23 -20.30
CA LYS A 115 0.09 11.47 -20.74
C LYS A 115 1.55 11.50 -20.33
N LEU A 116 1.84 11.11 -19.08
CA LEU A 116 3.20 11.16 -18.52
C LEU A 116 4.17 10.22 -19.26
N PHE A 117 3.72 9.00 -19.57
CA PHE A 117 4.55 7.97 -20.20
C PHE A 117 4.28 7.80 -21.69
N ASN A 118 3.36 8.58 -22.26
CA ASN A 118 2.95 8.49 -23.66
C ASN A 118 2.44 7.08 -24.05
N VAL A 119 1.66 6.47 -23.17
CA VAL A 119 1.02 5.16 -23.37
C VAL A 119 -0.50 5.28 -23.29
N LYS A 120 -1.21 4.30 -23.85
CA LYS A 120 -2.66 4.14 -23.71
C LYS A 120 -2.97 2.91 -22.88
N PHE A 121 -3.93 3.03 -21.99
CA PHE A 121 -4.48 1.89 -21.25
C PHE A 121 -5.71 1.38 -21.97
N GLN A 122 -5.71 0.11 -22.39
CA GLN A 122 -6.82 -0.54 -23.09
C GLN A 122 -7.27 -1.76 -22.30
N GLU A 123 -8.56 -1.85 -21.97
CA GLU A 123 -9.10 -3.00 -21.27
C GLU A 123 -8.90 -4.28 -22.10
N ASN A 124 -8.26 -5.29 -21.52
CA ASN A 124 -8.09 -6.60 -22.13
C ASN A 124 -9.10 -7.59 -21.54
N ARG A 125 -10.00 -8.09 -22.40
CA ARG A 125 -11.04 -9.06 -22.04
C ARG A 125 -10.74 -10.48 -22.50
N ILE A 126 -9.57 -10.69 -23.11
CA ILE A 126 -9.19 -11.96 -23.73
C ILE A 126 -8.29 -12.76 -22.80
N LEU A 127 -7.36 -12.09 -22.10
CA LEU A 127 -6.44 -12.78 -21.20
C LEU A 127 -7.18 -13.49 -20.06
N PRO A 128 -6.73 -14.68 -19.67
CA PRO A 128 -7.32 -15.44 -18.57
C PRO A 128 -7.12 -14.70 -17.24
N LYS A 129 -8.14 -14.74 -16.39
CA LYS A 129 -8.11 -14.15 -15.05
C LYS A 129 -8.60 -15.14 -14.01
N TRP A 130 -8.03 -15.10 -12.82
CA TRP A 130 -8.33 -16.05 -11.72
C TRP A 130 -9.64 -15.74 -10.99
N HIS A 131 -10.21 -14.54 -11.19
CA HIS A 131 -11.49 -14.16 -10.60
C HIS A 131 -12.24 -13.18 -11.50
N LYS A 132 -13.56 -13.25 -11.49
CA LYS A 132 -14.42 -12.42 -12.36
C LYS A 132 -14.26 -10.92 -12.16
N ASP A 133 -13.88 -10.48 -10.96
CA ASP A 133 -13.72 -9.07 -10.60
C ASP A 133 -12.33 -8.53 -10.92
N VAL A 134 -11.40 -9.35 -11.40
CA VAL A 134 -10.09 -8.87 -11.86
C VAL A 134 -10.26 -8.14 -13.19
N MET A 135 -9.70 -6.96 -13.26
CA MET A 135 -9.61 -6.15 -14.49
C MET A 135 -8.20 -6.28 -15.07
N ILE A 136 -8.08 -6.30 -16.38
CA ILE A 136 -6.80 -6.41 -17.08
C ILE A 136 -6.71 -5.26 -18.06
N PHE A 137 -5.58 -4.57 -18.06
CA PHE A 137 -5.31 -3.51 -19.03
C PHE A 137 -3.99 -3.74 -19.73
N ASP A 138 -4.01 -3.55 -21.03
CA ASP A 138 -2.82 -3.49 -21.87
C ASP A 138 -2.29 -2.06 -21.89
N LEU A 139 -0.98 -1.92 -21.70
CA LEU A 139 -0.26 -0.69 -21.95
C LEU A 139 0.16 -0.70 -23.43
N VAL A 140 -0.32 0.27 -24.19
CA VAL A 140 -0.08 0.35 -25.64
C VAL A 140 0.74 1.59 -25.96
N GLU A 141 1.92 1.40 -26.53
CA GLU A 141 2.78 2.45 -27.06
C GLU A 141 2.88 2.30 -28.60
N ARG A 142 2.55 3.35 -29.35
CA ARG A 142 2.64 3.37 -30.83
C ARG A 142 1.97 2.17 -31.51
N GLY A 143 0.86 1.70 -30.94
CA GLY A 143 0.10 0.56 -31.47
C GLY A 143 0.59 -0.82 -31.02
N ASN A 144 1.67 -0.91 -30.26
CA ASN A 144 2.22 -2.16 -29.73
C ASN A 144 1.91 -2.31 -28.26
N VAL A 145 1.57 -3.52 -27.83
CA VAL A 145 1.42 -3.84 -26.41
C VAL A 145 2.80 -3.94 -25.77
N VAL A 146 3.08 -3.06 -24.82
CA VAL A 146 4.37 -2.98 -24.10
C VAL A 146 4.31 -3.54 -22.69
N GLY A 147 3.11 -3.82 -22.16
CA GLY A 147 2.91 -4.41 -20.82
C GLY A 147 1.46 -4.77 -20.55
N HIS A 148 1.25 -5.60 -19.54
CA HIS A 148 -0.07 -5.94 -19.02
C HIS A 148 -0.12 -5.66 -17.52
N VAL A 149 -1.21 -5.03 -17.05
CA VAL A 149 -1.45 -4.78 -15.63
C VAL A 149 -2.77 -5.40 -15.22
N PHE A 150 -2.72 -6.23 -14.19
CA PHE A 150 -3.90 -6.83 -13.56
C PHE A 150 -4.28 -6.02 -12.32
N PHE A 151 -5.54 -5.66 -12.21
CA PHE A 151 -6.09 -4.96 -11.07
C PHE A 151 -7.06 -5.89 -10.32
N ASP A 152 -6.64 -6.36 -9.15
CA ASP A 152 -7.44 -7.17 -8.25
C ASP A 152 -7.84 -6.33 -7.03
N MET A 153 -8.91 -5.54 -7.19
CA MET A 153 -9.22 -4.42 -6.29
C MET A 153 -10.15 -4.76 -5.12
N TYR A 154 -10.86 -5.89 -5.17
CA TYR A 154 -11.90 -6.18 -4.18
C TYR A 154 -11.51 -7.28 -3.19
N PRO A 155 -11.96 -7.17 -1.91
CA PRO A 155 -11.69 -8.18 -0.90
C PRO A 155 -12.45 -9.49 -1.20
N ARG A 156 -11.84 -10.62 -0.81
CA ARG A 156 -12.47 -11.93 -0.77
C ARG A 156 -11.73 -12.84 0.22
N LYS A 157 -12.34 -13.98 0.54
CA LYS A 157 -11.73 -14.97 1.43
C LYS A 157 -10.33 -15.38 0.92
N ASP A 158 -9.40 -15.49 1.85
CA ASP A 158 -8.01 -15.93 1.62
C ASP A 158 -7.17 -15.04 0.69
N LYS A 159 -7.65 -13.85 0.34
CA LYS A 159 -6.89 -12.86 -0.41
C LYS A 159 -5.95 -12.07 0.50
N PHE A 160 -4.80 -11.66 -0.03
CA PHE A 160 -3.88 -10.73 0.63
C PHE A 160 -4.59 -9.44 1.02
N SER A 161 -4.45 -9.04 2.28
CA SER A 161 -5.28 -7.99 2.89
C SER A 161 -4.72 -6.57 2.75
N HIS A 162 -3.47 -6.42 2.34
CA HIS A 162 -2.85 -5.12 2.09
C HIS A 162 -2.88 -4.78 0.61
N MET A 163 -2.71 -3.50 0.29
CA MET A 163 -2.46 -3.10 -1.09
C MET A 163 -0.99 -3.35 -1.44
N ALA A 164 -0.72 -3.78 -2.66
CA ALA A 164 0.62 -4.04 -3.14
C ALA A 164 0.67 -4.19 -4.66
N CYS A 165 1.83 -3.86 -5.22
CA CYS A 165 2.18 -4.12 -6.61
C CYS A 165 3.26 -5.20 -6.71
N TRP A 166 3.10 -6.15 -7.62
CA TRP A 166 4.11 -7.18 -7.92
C TRP A 166 4.31 -7.35 -9.42
N GLY A 167 5.57 -7.52 -9.81
CA GLY A 167 5.89 -8.02 -11.14
C GLY A 167 5.67 -9.55 -11.21
N LEU A 168 4.77 -9.99 -12.06
CA LEU A 168 4.49 -11.43 -12.27
C LEU A 168 5.41 -12.02 -13.34
N MET A 169 5.71 -11.25 -14.39
CA MET A 169 6.60 -11.67 -15.48
C MET A 169 7.41 -10.47 -15.97
N LYS A 170 8.70 -10.69 -16.14
CA LYS A 170 9.59 -9.69 -16.74
C LYS A 170 9.42 -9.69 -18.26
N GLY A 171 9.50 -8.52 -18.88
CA GLY A 171 9.57 -8.40 -20.33
C GLY A 171 10.80 -9.11 -20.89
N GLN A 172 10.65 -9.77 -22.02
CA GLN A 172 11.72 -10.52 -22.67
C GLN A 172 11.79 -10.15 -24.15
N THR A 173 12.95 -9.71 -24.59
CA THR A 173 13.26 -9.59 -26.01
C THR A 173 13.76 -10.93 -26.53
N LYS A 174 13.29 -11.34 -27.70
CA LYS A 174 13.67 -12.56 -28.45
C LYS A 174 14.39 -13.64 -27.64
N THR A 175 13.72 -14.75 -27.43
CA THR A 175 14.32 -15.94 -26.84
C THR A 175 14.60 -16.98 -27.93
N PHE A 176 15.37 -18.04 -27.66
CA PHE A 176 15.55 -19.18 -28.56
C PHE A 176 14.23 -19.87 -28.96
N ARG A 177 13.12 -19.58 -28.22
CA ARG A 177 11.81 -20.20 -28.43
C ARG A 177 10.78 -19.25 -29.06
N SER A 178 11.03 -17.95 -29.05
CA SER A 178 10.11 -16.96 -29.64
C SER A 178 10.89 -15.80 -30.26
N ALA A 179 10.56 -15.46 -31.49
CA ALA A 179 11.07 -14.27 -32.16
C ALA A 179 10.36 -12.99 -31.72
N GLU A 180 9.29 -13.10 -30.92
CA GLU A 180 8.42 -12.01 -30.51
C GLU A 180 8.81 -11.49 -29.13
N TYR A 181 8.51 -10.20 -28.90
CA TYR A 181 8.63 -9.57 -27.59
C TYR A 181 7.52 -10.11 -26.68
N LEU A 182 7.91 -10.62 -25.50
CA LEU A 182 6.97 -10.95 -24.44
C LEU A 182 6.84 -9.75 -23.51
N ALA A 183 5.66 -9.15 -23.49
CA ALA A 183 5.37 -8.01 -22.66
C ALA A 183 5.41 -8.39 -21.16
N PRO A 184 5.94 -7.51 -20.27
CA PRO A 184 5.92 -7.73 -18.83
C PRO A 184 4.49 -7.74 -18.31
N VAL A 185 4.30 -8.45 -17.20
CA VAL A 185 3.03 -8.54 -16.51
C VAL A 185 3.22 -8.12 -15.07
N SER A 186 2.41 -7.18 -14.61
CA SER A 186 2.33 -6.77 -13.21
C SER A 186 0.91 -6.93 -12.67
N ILE A 187 0.81 -6.95 -11.35
CA ILE A 187 -0.47 -7.00 -10.64
C ILE A 187 -0.49 -5.95 -9.54
N ILE A 188 -1.60 -5.24 -9.44
CA ILE A 188 -1.94 -4.40 -8.30
C ILE A 188 -3.10 -5.06 -7.57
N VAL A 189 -2.87 -5.34 -6.28
CA VAL A 189 -3.86 -5.96 -5.39
C VAL A 189 -4.34 -4.92 -4.40
N GLY A 190 -5.65 -4.74 -4.29
CA GLY A 190 -6.29 -3.86 -3.32
C GLY A 190 -7.41 -4.57 -2.57
N ASN A 191 -8.04 -3.89 -1.62
CA ASN A 191 -9.18 -4.42 -0.86
C ASN A 191 -10.23 -3.34 -0.65
N PHE A 192 -10.56 -2.61 -1.70
CA PHE A 192 -11.54 -1.53 -1.66
C PHE A 192 -12.96 -2.07 -1.44
N PRO A 193 -13.83 -1.27 -0.79
CA PRO A 193 -15.23 -1.65 -0.63
C PRO A 193 -15.86 -1.94 -1.99
N LYS A 194 -16.45 -3.14 -2.15
CA LYS A 194 -17.11 -3.48 -3.41
C LYS A 194 -18.43 -2.75 -3.50
N GLY A 195 -18.60 -1.96 -4.55
CA GLY A 195 -19.87 -1.33 -4.86
C GLY A 195 -20.99 -2.33 -5.19
N ASN A 196 -22.20 -1.87 -5.14
CA ASN A 196 -23.40 -2.60 -5.55
C ASN A 196 -24.27 -1.71 -6.46
N LYS A 197 -25.44 -2.21 -6.89
CA LYS A 197 -26.33 -1.47 -7.81
C LYS A 197 -26.82 -0.11 -7.25
N LYS A 198 -26.76 0.11 -5.92
CA LYS A 198 -27.26 1.32 -5.27
C LYS A 198 -26.16 2.22 -4.74
N SER A 199 -24.95 1.68 -4.54
CA SER A 199 -23.83 2.39 -3.96
C SER A 199 -22.54 2.00 -4.70
N PRO A 200 -21.86 2.92 -5.36
CA PRO A 200 -20.60 2.64 -6.04
C PRO A 200 -19.48 2.31 -5.04
N SER A 201 -18.34 1.85 -5.54
CA SER A 201 -17.13 1.66 -4.76
C SER A 201 -16.50 3.04 -4.50
N LEU A 202 -16.66 3.57 -3.30
CA LEU A 202 -16.14 4.87 -2.90
C LEU A 202 -14.85 4.70 -2.10
N LEU A 203 -13.82 5.46 -2.46
CA LEU A 203 -12.50 5.42 -1.84
C LEU A 203 -12.31 6.56 -0.83
N SER A 204 -11.56 6.31 0.24
CA SER A 204 -11.01 7.38 1.06
C SER A 204 -9.82 8.06 0.34
N ILE A 205 -9.39 9.21 0.82
CA ILE A 205 -8.18 9.88 0.32
C ILE A 205 -6.97 8.95 0.44
N ASP A 206 -6.79 8.30 1.58
CA ASP A 206 -5.68 7.36 1.82
C ASP A 206 -5.73 6.17 0.85
N GLU A 207 -6.93 5.67 0.50
CA GLU A 207 -7.08 4.60 -0.50
C GLU A 207 -6.74 5.08 -1.91
N VAL A 208 -7.07 6.32 -2.27
CA VAL A 208 -6.65 6.94 -3.54
C VAL A 208 -5.14 7.12 -3.58
N GLU A 209 -4.55 7.70 -2.53
CA GLU A 209 -3.08 7.85 -2.43
C GLU A 209 -2.38 6.51 -2.55
N THR A 210 -2.88 5.48 -1.87
CA THR A 210 -2.30 4.13 -1.93
C THR A 210 -2.41 3.54 -3.33
N LEU A 211 -3.54 3.71 -4.03
CA LEU A 211 -3.70 3.24 -5.40
C LEU A 211 -2.67 3.88 -6.34
N PHE A 212 -2.47 5.19 -6.23
CA PHE A 212 -1.46 5.90 -7.02
C PHE A 212 -0.02 5.54 -6.62
N HIS A 213 0.22 5.19 -5.35
CA HIS A 213 1.53 4.76 -4.86
C HIS A 213 1.92 3.39 -5.43
N GLU A 214 0.98 2.44 -5.48
CA GLU A 214 1.24 1.09 -5.98
C GLU A 214 1.30 1.04 -7.51
N PHE A 215 0.66 1.97 -8.20
CA PHE A 215 0.69 2.08 -9.66
C PHE A 215 1.97 2.75 -10.16
#